data_6ee508972c03b78986e0dab3ca267a8d
#
_entry.id   6ee508972c03b78986e0dab3ca267a8d
#
_cell.length_a   1.000
_cell.length_b   1.000
_cell.length_c   1.000
_cell.angle_alpha   90.00
_cell.angle_beta   90.00
_cell.angle_gamma   90.00
#
_symmetry.space_group_name_H-M   'P 1'
#
loop_
_entity.id
_entity.type
_entity.pdbx_description
1 polymer ?
#
loop_
_entity_poly.entity_id
_entity_poly.type
_entity_poly.pdbx_seq_one_letter_code
_entity_poly.pdbx_strand_id
1 'polypeptide(L)'
;ELAEKYTEETGVQVDVVTAASGTYESTLKSEMAKDEVPTLFQVNGPVGLASWKDYCYDLKDSDVYKNVESDDFVLKEDSGAVDGIAYVIETYGIIYNKALLKKYCEMDGAVIKSADEINNFETLKKVADDIQAKKDDLGVDGAFTSAGFDSSSDWRFKTHLANLPIYYEYKEDGITSTDAIKGTYLDNFKNLFDLYITDSTCEPSLLSSKTIDDANAEFGLGEAVFYQNGTWAYDNIKDNEVADEDMGMLPIYIGVDGEEDQGLCTGSENYWCVNKKADEKDIQATLDFLSWVITSDEGRESISQEIGRAHV
;
A
#
# COMPACT_ATOMS: atom_id res chain seq x y z
N GLU A 1 16.79 -10.17 -9.89
CA GLU A 1 16.38 -11.53 -10.28
C GLU A 1 15.67 -11.53 -11.64
N LEU A 2 14.50 -10.86 -11.84
CA LEU A 2 13.82 -10.78 -13.16
C LEU A 2 14.72 -10.25 -14.26
N ALA A 3 15.44 -9.17 -14.02
CA ALA A 3 16.38 -8.56 -14.96
C ALA A 3 17.52 -9.53 -15.35
N GLU A 4 18.04 -10.28 -14.38
CA GLU A 4 19.09 -11.28 -14.60
C GLU A 4 18.56 -12.44 -15.44
N LYS A 5 17.40 -13.00 -15.10
CA LYS A 5 16.76 -14.09 -15.87
C LYS A 5 16.51 -13.68 -17.31
N TYR A 6 15.95 -12.48 -17.53
CA TYR A 6 15.75 -11.97 -18.88
C TYR A 6 17.06 -11.82 -19.66
N THR A 7 18.10 -11.29 -19.01
CA THR A 7 19.43 -11.14 -19.62
C THR A 7 20.04 -12.49 -19.98
N GLU A 8 19.91 -13.51 -19.12
CA GLU A 8 20.39 -14.87 -19.37
C GLU A 8 19.68 -15.52 -20.58
N GLU A 9 18.36 -15.31 -20.70
CA GLU A 9 17.58 -15.91 -21.79
C GLU A 9 17.76 -15.21 -23.13
N THR A 10 17.81 -13.88 -23.12
CA THR A 10 17.74 -13.07 -24.35
C THR A 10 19.07 -12.46 -24.77
N GLY A 11 20.03 -12.37 -23.85
CA GLY A 11 21.29 -11.64 -24.03
C GLY A 11 21.13 -10.12 -23.96
N VAL A 12 19.92 -9.59 -23.69
CA VAL A 12 19.68 -8.16 -23.53
C VAL A 12 19.91 -7.79 -22.08
N GLN A 13 20.83 -6.85 -21.84
CA GLN A 13 21.15 -6.39 -20.50
C GLN A 13 20.03 -5.48 -19.94
N VAL A 14 19.64 -5.74 -18.70
CA VAL A 14 18.69 -4.91 -17.95
C VAL A 14 19.36 -4.45 -16.65
N ASP A 15 19.63 -3.15 -16.56
CA ASP A 15 20.25 -2.52 -15.40
C ASP A 15 19.17 -1.90 -14.50
N VAL A 16 19.11 -2.34 -13.24
CA VAL A 16 18.14 -1.85 -12.26
C VAL A 16 18.80 -0.83 -11.34
N VAL A 17 18.27 0.39 -11.36
CA VAL A 17 18.67 1.48 -10.47
C VAL A 17 17.64 1.62 -9.36
N THR A 18 18.07 1.47 -8.10
CA THR A 18 17.22 1.61 -6.93
C THR A 18 17.42 2.97 -6.26
N ALA A 19 16.39 3.44 -5.57
CA ALA A 19 16.44 4.66 -4.76
C ALA A 19 16.28 4.31 -3.27
N ALA A 20 16.92 5.09 -2.39
CA ALA A 20 16.69 4.96 -0.95
C ALA A 20 15.25 5.38 -0.61
N SER A 21 14.73 4.85 0.49
CA SER A 21 13.37 5.16 0.95
C SER A 21 13.13 6.67 1.02
N GLY A 22 12.00 7.12 0.48
CA GLY A 22 11.62 8.53 0.43
C GLY A 22 12.38 9.41 -0.59
N THR A 23 13.29 8.84 -1.39
CA THR A 23 14.11 9.62 -2.34
C THR A 23 13.83 9.33 -3.81
N TYR A 24 12.84 8.48 -4.12
CA TYR A 24 12.57 8.02 -5.49
C TYR A 24 12.41 9.16 -6.49
N GLU A 25 11.53 10.13 -6.21
CA GLU A 25 11.25 11.25 -7.12
C GLU A 25 12.49 12.12 -7.41
N SER A 26 13.31 12.38 -6.39
CA SER A 26 14.55 13.15 -6.57
C SER A 26 15.61 12.37 -7.32
N THR A 27 15.70 11.06 -7.09
CA THR A 27 16.60 10.16 -7.81
C THR A 27 16.17 10.06 -9.26
N LEU A 28 14.89 9.83 -9.55
CA LEU A 28 14.37 9.74 -10.91
C LEU A 28 14.62 11.03 -11.70
N LYS A 29 14.40 12.21 -11.09
CA LYS A 29 14.73 13.50 -11.73
C LYS A 29 16.20 13.62 -12.10
N SER A 30 17.09 13.12 -11.26
CA SER A 30 18.53 13.13 -11.51
C SER A 30 18.91 12.15 -12.63
N GLU A 31 18.30 10.97 -12.65
CA GLU A 31 18.54 9.96 -13.70
C GLU A 31 18.00 10.44 -15.05
N MET A 32 16.83 11.07 -15.10
CA MET A 32 16.22 11.62 -16.32
C MET A 32 17.00 12.81 -16.92
N ALA A 33 17.96 13.39 -16.19
CA ALA A 33 18.81 14.47 -16.64
C ALA A 33 20.15 14.00 -17.22
N LYS A 34 20.44 12.69 -17.21
CA LYS A 34 21.66 12.10 -17.77
C LYS A 34 21.58 11.91 -19.28
N ASP A 35 22.72 11.62 -19.91
CA ASP A 35 22.77 11.25 -21.33
C ASP A 35 22.14 9.88 -21.58
N GLU A 36 22.34 8.94 -20.66
CA GLU A 36 21.66 7.63 -20.63
C GLU A 36 20.51 7.71 -19.63
N VAL A 37 19.29 7.85 -20.14
CA VAL A 37 18.08 7.99 -19.33
C VAL A 37 17.46 6.63 -19.00
N PRO A 38 16.76 6.47 -17.85
CA PRO A 38 15.96 5.28 -17.60
C PRO A 38 14.92 5.08 -18.70
N THR A 39 14.82 3.85 -19.21
CA THR A 39 13.84 3.50 -20.25
C THR A 39 12.50 3.06 -19.67
N LEU A 40 12.53 2.52 -18.46
CA LEU A 40 11.38 2.10 -17.64
C LEU A 40 11.44 2.81 -16.30
N PHE A 41 10.32 3.35 -15.85
CA PHE A 41 10.20 4.00 -14.55
C PHE A 41 8.79 3.82 -13.96
N GLN A 42 8.67 4.02 -12.66
CA GLN A 42 7.40 3.93 -11.95
C GLN A 42 6.80 5.31 -11.73
N VAL A 43 5.47 5.39 -11.77
CA VAL A 43 4.71 6.54 -11.25
C VAL A 43 3.65 6.06 -10.25
N ASN A 44 3.35 6.91 -9.26
CA ASN A 44 2.32 6.63 -8.28
C ASN A 44 1.01 7.30 -8.71
N GLY A 45 0.16 6.54 -9.40
CA GLY A 45 -1.16 6.94 -9.80
C GLY A 45 -1.23 8.23 -10.64
N PRO A 46 -2.43 8.83 -10.74
CA PRO A 46 -2.62 10.06 -11.52
C PRO A 46 -1.81 11.25 -11.02
N VAL A 47 -1.54 11.33 -9.71
CA VAL A 47 -0.74 12.43 -9.12
C VAL A 47 0.72 12.33 -9.57
N GLY A 48 1.30 11.13 -9.53
CA GLY A 48 2.63 10.88 -10.07
C GLY A 48 2.70 11.13 -11.58
N LEU A 49 1.69 10.67 -12.32
CA LEU A 49 1.61 10.90 -13.76
C LEU A 49 1.60 12.39 -14.11
N ALA A 50 0.92 13.23 -13.36
CA ALA A 50 0.89 14.68 -13.61
C ALA A 50 2.30 15.31 -13.69
N SER A 51 3.27 14.76 -12.97
CA SER A 51 4.67 15.21 -12.99
C SER A 51 5.48 14.60 -14.14
N TRP A 52 5.09 13.43 -14.65
CA TRP A 52 5.91 12.61 -15.54
C TRP A 52 5.29 12.33 -16.92
N LYS A 53 4.05 12.73 -17.19
CA LYS A 53 3.35 12.46 -18.47
C LYS A 53 4.13 12.87 -19.72
N ASP A 54 4.92 13.95 -19.62
CA ASP A 54 5.75 14.42 -20.72
C ASP A 54 6.92 13.48 -21.06
N TYR A 55 7.15 12.47 -20.25
CA TYR A 55 8.14 11.41 -20.45
C TYR A 55 7.49 10.08 -20.87
N CYS A 56 6.19 9.90 -20.72
CA CYS A 56 5.52 8.64 -20.97
C CYS A 56 5.34 8.38 -22.47
N TYR A 57 5.73 7.17 -22.90
CA TYR A 57 5.45 6.63 -24.21
C TYR A 57 4.02 6.12 -24.27
N ASP A 58 3.29 6.38 -25.35
CA ASP A 58 1.92 5.85 -25.52
C ASP A 58 1.94 4.35 -25.77
N LEU A 59 1.50 3.59 -24.78
CA LEU A 59 1.47 2.13 -24.79
C LEU A 59 0.26 1.55 -25.53
N LYS A 60 -0.66 2.37 -26.05
CA LYS A 60 -1.94 1.97 -26.61
C LYS A 60 -1.84 0.84 -27.67
N ASP A 61 -0.81 0.88 -28.50
CA ASP A 61 -0.61 -0.10 -29.58
C ASP A 61 0.37 -1.21 -29.19
N SER A 62 0.91 -1.19 -27.96
CA SER A 62 1.89 -2.18 -27.47
C SER A 62 1.24 -3.53 -27.17
N ASP A 63 2.06 -4.58 -27.25
CA ASP A 63 1.62 -5.93 -26.86
C ASP A 63 1.41 -6.03 -25.34
N VAL A 64 2.09 -5.18 -24.55
CA VAL A 64 1.87 -5.09 -23.10
C VAL A 64 0.43 -4.66 -22.80
N TYR A 65 -0.04 -3.56 -23.44
CA TYR A 65 -1.39 -3.08 -23.23
C TYR A 65 -2.47 -4.07 -23.70
N LYS A 66 -2.23 -4.83 -24.78
CA LYS A 66 -3.16 -5.85 -25.27
C LYS A 66 -3.41 -7.00 -24.29
N ASN A 67 -2.51 -7.19 -23.31
CA ASN A 67 -2.64 -8.20 -22.27
C ASN A 67 -3.26 -7.66 -20.98
N VAL A 68 -3.62 -6.38 -20.91
CA VAL A 68 -4.31 -5.78 -19.75
C VAL A 68 -5.77 -6.20 -19.77
N GLU A 69 -6.27 -6.75 -18.66
CA GLU A 69 -7.63 -7.28 -18.56
C GLU A 69 -8.72 -6.19 -18.38
N SER A 70 -8.37 -5.05 -17.80
CA SER A 70 -9.29 -3.94 -17.54
C SER A 70 -8.59 -2.58 -17.66
N ASP A 71 -9.32 -1.60 -18.14
CA ASP A 71 -8.90 -0.19 -18.15
C ASP A 71 -8.71 0.41 -16.75
N ASP A 72 -9.18 -0.27 -15.71
CA ASP A 72 -8.94 0.12 -14.31
C ASP A 72 -7.45 -0.02 -13.90
N PHE A 73 -6.67 -0.79 -14.68
CA PHE A 73 -5.26 -1.04 -14.44
C PHE A 73 -4.32 -0.22 -15.31
N VAL A 74 -4.81 0.87 -15.91
CA VAL A 74 -3.98 1.74 -16.76
C VAL A 74 -4.16 3.21 -16.40
N LEU A 75 -3.10 3.98 -16.64
CA LEU A 75 -3.18 5.43 -16.62
C LEU A 75 -3.45 5.93 -18.04
N LYS A 76 -4.62 6.53 -18.24
CA LYS A 76 -5.07 7.09 -19.53
C LYS A 76 -5.20 8.60 -19.45
N GLU A 77 -4.79 9.27 -20.53
CA GLU A 77 -5.12 10.68 -20.78
C GLU A 77 -6.52 10.81 -21.41
N ASP A 78 -7.08 12.02 -21.35
CA ASP A 78 -8.31 12.40 -22.08
C ASP A 78 -8.17 12.21 -23.60
N SER A 79 -6.95 12.29 -24.13
CA SER A 79 -6.60 12.02 -25.53
C SER A 79 -6.79 10.55 -25.92
N GLY A 80 -6.89 9.65 -24.94
CA GLY A 80 -6.93 8.20 -25.09
C GLY A 80 -5.54 7.56 -25.17
N ALA A 81 -4.47 8.30 -24.94
CA ALA A 81 -3.12 7.74 -24.77
C ALA A 81 -3.04 6.93 -23.48
N VAL A 82 -2.24 5.86 -23.49
CA VAL A 82 -2.00 4.97 -22.35
C VAL A 82 -0.58 5.21 -21.84
N ASP A 83 -0.45 5.96 -20.76
CA ASP A 83 0.82 6.42 -20.23
C ASP A 83 1.50 5.44 -19.28
N GLY A 84 0.72 4.56 -18.66
CA GLY A 84 1.24 3.58 -17.71
C GLY A 84 0.32 2.39 -17.51
N ILE A 85 0.91 1.27 -17.09
CA ILE A 85 0.23 0.01 -16.80
C ILE A 85 0.55 -0.40 -15.37
N ALA A 86 -0.49 -0.70 -14.59
CA ALA A 86 -0.34 -1.22 -13.25
C ALA A 86 0.36 -2.59 -13.28
N TYR A 87 1.32 -2.77 -12.40
CA TYR A 87 2.02 -4.06 -12.28
C TYR A 87 1.69 -4.80 -10.98
N VAL A 88 0.97 -4.16 -10.07
CA VAL A 88 0.55 -4.74 -8.79
C VAL A 88 -0.84 -4.24 -8.41
N ILE A 89 -1.63 -5.12 -7.79
CA ILE A 89 -2.84 -4.76 -7.06
C ILE A 89 -2.52 -4.89 -5.59
N GLU A 90 -2.70 -3.81 -4.85
CA GLU A 90 -2.40 -3.74 -3.43
C GLU A 90 -3.67 -3.57 -2.62
N THR A 91 -3.65 -4.13 -1.41
CA THR A 91 -4.77 -4.04 -0.48
C THR A 91 -4.27 -3.53 0.85
N TYR A 92 -4.96 -2.58 1.46
CA TYR A 92 -4.63 -2.09 2.78
C TYR A 92 -5.86 -2.00 3.70
N GLY A 93 -5.56 -2.02 4.97
CA GLY A 93 -6.54 -2.03 6.05
C GLY A 93 -5.82 -2.01 7.40
N ILE A 94 -6.33 -2.82 8.31
CA ILE A 94 -5.72 -3.05 9.61
C ILE A 94 -5.29 -4.52 9.66
N ILE A 95 -3.98 -4.78 9.56
CA ILE A 95 -3.42 -6.11 9.79
C ILE A 95 -3.59 -6.41 11.29
N TYR A 96 -4.02 -7.61 11.65
CA TYR A 96 -4.17 -7.99 13.05
C TYR A 96 -3.62 -9.38 13.34
N ASN A 97 -3.14 -9.56 14.58
CA ASN A 97 -2.68 -10.83 15.09
C ASN A 97 -3.86 -11.62 15.64
N LYS A 98 -4.27 -12.68 14.91
CA LYS A 98 -5.40 -13.54 15.25
C LYS A 98 -5.22 -14.24 16.59
N ALA A 99 -3.99 -14.69 16.90
CA ALA A 99 -3.71 -15.38 18.15
C ALA A 99 -3.87 -14.45 19.37
N LEU A 100 -3.32 -13.22 19.28
CA LEU A 100 -3.47 -12.21 20.33
C LEU A 100 -4.92 -11.75 20.48
N LEU A 101 -5.61 -11.48 19.35
CA LEU A 101 -7.01 -11.07 19.39
C LEU A 101 -7.91 -12.18 19.97
N LYS A 102 -7.64 -13.44 19.63
CA LYS A 102 -8.33 -14.58 20.24
C LYS A 102 -8.06 -14.66 21.75
N LYS A 103 -6.81 -14.53 22.17
CA LYS A 103 -6.43 -14.50 23.60
C LYS A 103 -7.19 -13.39 24.33
N TYR A 104 -7.27 -12.18 23.74
CA TYR A 104 -8.06 -11.08 24.26
C TYR A 104 -9.55 -11.45 24.40
N CYS A 105 -10.17 -12.05 23.37
CA CYS A 105 -11.59 -12.45 23.40
C CYS A 105 -11.92 -13.46 24.50
N GLU A 106 -10.92 -14.22 24.97
CA GLU A 106 -11.05 -15.20 26.07
C GLU A 106 -10.85 -14.56 27.46
N MET A 107 -10.40 -13.30 27.53
CA MET A 107 -10.22 -12.59 28.81
C MET A 107 -11.56 -12.21 29.44
N ASP A 108 -11.56 -12.15 30.79
CA ASP A 108 -12.72 -11.68 31.54
C ASP A 108 -13.03 -10.22 31.20
N GLY A 109 -14.30 -9.96 30.85
CA GLY A 109 -14.76 -8.63 30.50
C GLY A 109 -14.27 -8.11 29.15
N ALA A 110 -13.79 -9.00 28.24
CA ALA A 110 -13.51 -8.62 26.86
C ALA A 110 -14.76 -8.09 26.15
N VAL A 111 -14.59 -7.03 25.37
CA VAL A 111 -15.67 -6.32 24.66
C VAL A 111 -16.33 -7.20 23.61
N ILE A 112 -15.54 -8.06 22.96
CA ILE A 112 -15.97 -8.97 21.89
C ILE A 112 -15.60 -10.42 22.23
N LYS A 113 -16.20 -11.36 21.49
CA LYS A 113 -15.90 -12.81 21.60
C LYS A 113 -15.27 -13.38 20.33
N SER A 114 -15.28 -12.64 19.21
CA SER A 114 -14.62 -13.01 17.98
C SER A 114 -14.22 -11.76 17.18
N ALA A 115 -13.24 -11.90 16.27
CA ALA A 115 -12.80 -10.83 15.39
C ALA A 115 -13.93 -10.29 14.47
N ASP A 116 -14.87 -11.14 14.07
CA ASP A 116 -15.97 -10.80 13.19
C ASP A 116 -16.94 -9.76 13.79
N GLU A 117 -16.88 -9.53 15.10
CA GLU A 117 -17.66 -8.49 15.76
C GLU A 117 -17.07 -7.09 15.54
N ILE A 118 -15.82 -6.98 15.07
CA ILE A 118 -15.19 -5.70 14.70
C ILE A 118 -15.62 -5.36 13.27
N ASN A 119 -16.75 -4.72 13.13
CA ASN A 119 -17.34 -4.34 11.83
C ASN A 119 -17.71 -2.85 11.74
N ASN A 120 -17.28 -2.04 12.69
CA ASN A 120 -17.47 -0.59 12.71
C ASN A 120 -16.46 0.09 13.64
N PHE A 121 -16.29 1.40 13.49
CA PHE A 121 -15.35 2.20 14.27
C PHE A 121 -15.61 2.17 15.76
N GLU A 122 -16.87 2.22 16.19
CA GLU A 122 -17.23 2.22 17.62
C GLU A 122 -16.76 0.93 18.31
N THR A 123 -16.98 -0.21 17.66
CA THR A 123 -16.51 -1.51 18.17
C THR A 123 -15.00 -1.61 18.15
N LEU A 124 -14.35 -1.23 17.02
CA LEU A 124 -12.89 -1.19 16.93
C LEU A 124 -12.28 -0.34 18.03
N LYS A 125 -12.81 0.87 18.24
CA LYS A 125 -12.32 1.77 19.29
C LYS A 125 -12.46 1.16 20.68
N LYS A 126 -13.62 0.59 21.02
CA LYS A 126 -13.84 -0.04 22.33
C LYS A 126 -12.88 -1.21 22.56
N VAL A 127 -12.62 -2.00 21.53
CA VAL A 127 -11.69 -3.14 21.58
C VAL A 127 -10.25 -2.63 21.77
N ALA A 128 -9.84 -1.62 21.02
CA ALA A 128 -8.49 -1.06 21.13
C ALA A 128 -8.27 -0.40 22.49
N ASP A 129 -9.20 0.44 22.94
CA ASP A 129 -9.15 1.07 24.29
C ASP A 129 -9.04 0.01 25.41
N ASP A 130 -9.81 -1.10 25.31
CA ASP A 130 -9.78 -2.18 26.31
C ASP A 130 -8.50 -3.00 26.25
N ILE A 131 -7.98 -3.29 25.04
CA ILE A 131 -6.67 -3.94 24.87
C ILE A 131 -5.57 -3.04 25.45
N GLN A 132 -5.59 -1.73 25.16
CA GLN A 132 -4.62 -0.78 25.68
C GLN A 132 -4.63 -0.74 27.22
N ALA A 133 -5.83 -0.80 27.82
CA ALA A 133 -5.98 -0.84 29.26
C ALA A 133 -5.51 -2.17 29.89
N LYS A 134 -5.59 -3.28 29.15
CA LYS A 134 -5.23 -4.64 29.59
C LYS A 134 -3.91 -5.13 28.97
N LYS A 135 -3.11 -4.26 28.39
CA LYS A 135 -1.93 -4.65 27.62
C LYS A 135 -0.94 -5.51 28.41
N ASP A 136 -0.72 -5.22 29.70
CA ASP A 136 0.16 -5.98 30.56
C ASP A 136 -0.35 -7.43 30.77
N ASP A 137 -1.67 -7.61 30.95
CA ASP A 137 -2.29 -8.94 31.12
C ASP A 137 -2.29 -9.72 29.80
N LEU A 138 -2.45 -9.03 28.66
CA LEU A 138 -2.38 -9.62 27.33
C LEU A 138 -0.95 -9.96 26.93
N GLY A 139 0.04 -9.20 27.44
CA GLY A 139 1.46 -9.34 27.15
C GLY A 139 1.87 -8.60 25.87
N VAL A 140 1.29 -7.43 25.63
CA VAL A 140 1.61 -6.54 24.51
C VAL A 140 2.02 -5.16 25.01
N ASP A 141 2.67 -4.35 24.15
CA ASP A 141 3.06 -2.98 24.48
C ASP A 141 1.95 -1.96 24.13
N GLY A 142 1.05 -2.32 23.21
CA GLY A 142 -0.06 -1.50 22.82
C GLY A 142 -1.09 -2.22 21.95
N ALA A 143 -2.25 -1.59 21.74
CA ALA A 143 -3.23 -2.12 20.81
C ALA A 143 -2.74 -1.99 19.37
N PHE A 144 -2.24 -0.81 18.98
CA PHE A 144 -1.67 -0.53 17.65
C PHE A 144 -0.15 -0.41 17.69
N THR A 145 0.50 -0.77 16.57
CA THR A 145 1.91 -0.46 16.35
C THR A 145 2.14 1.05 16.37
N SER A 146 3.38 1.46 16.63
CA SER A 146 3.84 2.84 16.54
C SER A 146 4.02 3.34 15.10
N ALA A 147 4.78 4.40 14.92
CA ALA A 147 5.11 5.06 13.67
C ALA A 147 3.96 5.84 13.02
N GLY A 148 4.24 6.49 11.91
CA GLY A 148 3.28 7.25 11.13
C GLY A 148 3.56 8.75 11.06
N PHE A 149 4.59 9.27 11.76
CA PHE A 149 4.96 10.69 11.73
C PHE A 149 6.34 10.98 11.18
N ASP A 150 7.19 9.98 11.00
CA ASP A 150 8.46 10.15 10.28
C ASP A 150 8.27 9.98 8.76
N SER A 151 9.26 10.38 7.98
CA SER A 151 9.18 10.39 6.51
C SER A 151 9.10 8.99 5.88
N SER A 152 9.42 7.92 6.62
CA SER A 152 9.32 6.55 6.11
C SER A 152 7.92 5.98 6.18
N SER A 153 7.04 6.55 7.02
CA SER A 153 5.73 5.98 7.33
C SER A 153 4.57 6.97 7.40
N ASP A 154 4.79 8.28 7.26
CA ASP A 154 3.77 9.32 7.41
C ASP A 154 2.63 9.22 6.38
N TRP A 155 2.87 8.59 5.23
CA TRP A 155 1.86 8.28 4.22
C TRP A 155 0.73 7.41 4.76
N ARG A 156 0.99 6.55 5.75
CA ARG A 156 -0.04 5.72 6.40
C ARG A 156 -1.13 6.57 7.05
N PHE A 157 -0.75 7.65 7.69
CA PHE A 157 -1.67 8.60 8.35
C PHE A 157 -2.19 9.65 7.38
N LYS A 158 -1.35 10.20 6.50
CA LYS A 158 -1.72 11.29 5.58
C LYS A 158 -2.65 10.82 4.46
N THR A 159 -2.43 9.62 3.91
CA THR A 159 -3.17 9.14 2.75
C THR A 159 -4.12 8.01 3.11
N HIS A 160 -3.66 6.91 3.68
CA HIS A 160 -4.50 5.75 3.94
C HIS A 160 -5.67 6.08 4.88
N LEU A 161 -5.41 6.75 6.00
CA LEU A 161 -6.48 7.15 6.91
C LEU A 161 -7.36 8.27 6.35
N ALA A 162 -6.83 9.12 5.48
CA ALA A 162 -7.59 10.21 4.86
C ALA A 162 -8.44 9.76 3.67
N ASN A 163 -8.08 8.67 3.01
CA ASN A 163 -8.78 8.19 1.81
C ASN A 163 -10.26 7.89 2.08
N LEU A 164 -10.59 7.20 3.17
CA LEU A 164 -11.99 6.85 3.47
C LEU A 164 -12.87 8.06 3.77
N PRO A 165 -12.48 9.02 4.62
CA PRO A 165 -13.21 10.28 4.79
C PRO A 165 -13.48 11.00 3.46
N ILE A 166 -12.47 11.05 2.56
CA ILE A 166 -12.63 11.65 1.24
C ILE A 166 -13.56 10.81 0.34
N TYR A 167 -13.41 9.48 0.37
CA TYR A 167 -14.29 8.57 -0.38
C TYR A 167 -15.76 8.74 0.02
N TYR A 168 -16.07 8.80 1.31
CA TYR A 168 -17.44 8.98 1.77
C TYR A 168 -18.00 10.37 1.41
N GLU A 169 -17.17 11.44 1.44
CA GLU A 169 -17.55 12.75 0.95
C GLU A 169 -17.89 12.71 -0.55
N TYR A 170 -17.04 12.06 -1.36
CA TYR A 170 -17.29 11.90 -2.80
C TYR A 170 -18.54 11.09 -3.08
N LYS A 171 -18.76 10.01 -2.33
CA LYS A 171 -19.94 9.15 -2.47
C LYS A 171 -21.22 9.91 -2.14
N GLU A 172 -21.23 10.73 -1.08
CA GLU A 172 -22.36 11.57 -0.69
C GLU A 172 -22.66 12.65 -1.75
N ASP A 173 -21.60 13.28 -2.28
CA ASP A 173 -21.73 14.32 -3.30
C ASP A 173 -21.98 13.76 -4.72
N GLY A 174 -21.83 12.47 -4.94
CA GLY A 174 -21.97 11.84 -6.26
C GLY A 174 -20.92 12.28 -7.27
N ILE A 175 -19.68 12.54 -6.80
CA ILE A 175 -18.53 12.98 -7.61
C ILE A 175 -17.40 11.97 -7.54
N THR A 176 -16.45 12.06 -8.49
CA THR A 176 -15.24 11.24 -8.53
C THR A 176 -13.95 12.06 -8.39
N SER A 177 -14.05 13.39 -8.48
CA SER A 177 -12.93 14.32 -8.31
C SER A 177 -13.43 15.70 -7.89
N THR A 178 -12.56 16.51 -7.30
CA THR A 178 -12.82 17.90 -6.95
C THR A 178 -11.52 18.69 -6.86
N ASP A 179 -11.56 20.00 -7.12
CA ASP A 179 -10.42 20.90 -6.89
C ASP A 179 -10.15 21.16 -5.38
N ALA A 180 -11.17 20.94 -4.53
CA ALA A 180 -11.04 21.11 -3.09
C ALA A 180 -12.07 20.25 -2.35
N ILE A 181 -11.63 19.45 -1.38
CA ILE A 181 -12.50 18.72 -0.46
C ILE A 181 -13.19 19.66 0.51
N LYS A 182 -14.40 19.33 0.94
CA LYS A 182 -15.20 20.10 1.91
C LYS A 182 -14.76 19.83 3.36
N GLY A 183 -14.24 18.62 3.61
CA GLY A 183 -13.92 18.15 4.94
C GLY A 183 -15.16 17.68 5.72
N THR A 184 -16.17 17.16 5.04
CA THR A 184 -17.43 16.67 5.63
C THR A 184 -17.15 15.67 6.76
N TYR A 185 -16.18 14.80 6.60
CA TYR A 185 -15.81 13.74 7.55
C TYR A 185 -14.52 14.04 8.33
N LEU A 186 -14.19 15.32 8.53
CA LEU A 186 -12.96 15.72 9.24
C LEU A 186 -12.93 15.23 10.70
N ASP A 187 -14.08 15.27 11.40
CA ASP A 187 -14.17 14.77 12.77
C ASP A 187 -13.98 13.24 12.82
N ASN A 188 -14.49 12.52 11.83
CA ASN A 188 -14.27 11.07 11.70
C ASN A 188 -12.79 10.76 11.48
N PHE A 189 -12.12 11.49 10.58
CA PHE A 189 -10.68 11.39 10.38
C PHE A 189 -9.90 11.66 11.67
N LYS A 190 -10.27 12.73 12.39
CA LYS A 190 -9.65 13.07 13.67
C LYS A 190 -9.80 11.95 14.71
N ASN A 191 -11.00 11.38 14.84
CA ASN A 191 -11.26 10.32 15.80
C ASN A 191 -10.43 9.06 15.49
N LEU A 192 -10.34 8.70 14.22
CA LEU A 192 -9.51 7.59 13.76
C LEU A 192 -8.02 7.86 14.03
N PHE A 193 -7.55 9.05 13.68
CA PHE A 193 -6.18 9.49 13.90
C PHE A 193 -5.81 9.46 15.40
N ASP A 194 -6.68 10.02 16.25
CA ASP A 194 -6.49 10.04 17.70
C ASP A 194 -6.38 8.60 18.26
N LEU A 195 -7.22 7.66 17.81
CA LEU A 195 -7.20 6.28 18.26
C LEU A 195 -5.83 5.63 18.04
N TYR A 196 -5.25 5.78 16.84
CA TYR A 196 -3.93 5.22 16.52
C TYR A 196 -2.79 5.89 17.29
N ILE A 197 -2.97 7.12 17.74
CA ILE A 197 -1.99 7.83 18.56
C ILE A 197 -2.07 7.39 20.02
N THR A 198 -3.28 7.30 20.58
CA THR A 198 -3.47 7.05 22.01
C THR A 198 -3.25 5.61 22.39
N ASP A 199 -3.57 4.68 21.48
CA ASP A 199 -3.56 3.24 21.74
C ASP A 199 -2.34 2.54 21.08
N SER A 200 -1.27 3.30 20.93
CA SER A 200 0.00 2.86 20.36
C SER A 200 0.87 2.11 21.38
N THR A 201 1.84 1.34 20.86
CA THR A 201 2.92 0.70 21.63
C THR A 201 3.82 1.69 22.37
N CYS A 202 3.86 2.96 21.96
CA CYS A 202 4.65 3.98 22.62
C CYS A 202 3.85 5.25 22.94
N GLU A 203 4.37 6.06 23.85
CA GLU A 203 3.80 7.36 24.18
C GLU A 203 3.69 8.28 22.94
N PRO A 204 2.60 9.05 22.80
CA PRO A 204 2.38 9.94 21.64
C PRO A 204 3.56 10.87 21.31
N SER A 205 4.29 11.33 22.34
CA SER A 205 5.47 12.18 22.17
C SER A 205 6.67 11.51 21.49
N LEU A 206 6.68 10.18 21.40
CA LEU A 206 7.76 9.41 20.80
C LEU A 206 7.44 8.97 19.36
N LEU A 207 6.19 9.09 18.90
CA LEU A 207 5.77 8.63 17.59
C LEU A 207 6.53 9.25 16.41
N SER A 208 7.01 10.49 16.56
CA SER A 208 7.83 11.15 15.51
C SER A 208 9.24 10.59 15.38
N SER A 209 9.70 9.81 16.34
CA SER A 209 11.01 9.13 16.29
C SER A 209 10.91 7.65 15.89
N LYS A 210 9.69 7.14 15.75
CA LYS A 210 9.43 5.76 15.36
C LYS A 210 9.33 5.65 13.84
N THR A 211 10.01 4.66 13.26
CA THR A 211 10.10 4.40 11.83
C THR A 211 9.17 3.28 11.40
N ILE A 212 9.04 3.06 10.10
CA ILE A 212 8.31 1.90 9.56
C ILE A 212 8.92 0.58 10.04
N ASP A 213 10.25 0.53 10.20
CA ASP A 213 10.94 -0.68 10.68
C ASP A 213 10.61 -0.97 12.15
N ASP A 214 10.44 0.07 12.99
CA ASP A 214 9.94 -0.10 14.36
C ASP A 214 8.55 -0.74 14.36
N ALA A 215 7.63 -0.22 13.55
CA ALA A 215 6.26 -0.76 13.47
C ALA A 215 6.22 -2.19 12.91
N ASN A 216 7.05 -2.52 11.92
CA ASN A 216 7.20 -3.89 11.41
C ASN A 216 7.69 -4.84 12.50
N ALA A 217 8.71 -4.44 13.27
CA ALA A 217 9.26 -5.23 14.35
C ALA A 217 8.24 -5.44 15.49
N GLU A 218 7.57 -4.37 15.93
CA GLU A 218 6.53 -4.44 16.97
C GLU A 218 5.42 -5.43 16.62
N PHE A 219 4.94 -5.42 15.36
CA PHE A 219 3.94 -6.39 14.93
C PHE A 219 4.53 -7.79 14.79
N GLY A 220 5.67 -7.94 14.11
CA GLY A 220 6.31 -9.24 13.87
C GLY A 220 6.71 -9.96 15.16
N LEU A 221 7.06 -9.23 16.22
CA LEU A 221 7.37 -9.76 17.55
C LEU A 221 6.14 -9.98 18.44
N GLY A 222 4.94 -9.60 17.97
CA GLY A 222 3.72 -9.75 18.75
C GLY A 222 3.58 -8.72 19.89
N GLU A 223 4.21 -7.58 19.79
CA GLU A 223 4.12 -6.48 20.77
C GLU A 223 2.88 -5.61 20.57
N ALA A 224 2.16 -5.76 19.44
CA ALA A 224 0.90 -5.09 19.13
C ALA A 224 -0.11 -6.06 18.52
N VAL A 225 -1.41 -5.79 18.75
CA VAL A 225 -2.50 -6.57 18.17
C VAL A 225 -2.84 -6.12 16.76
N PHE A 226 -2.79 -4.81 16.50
CA PHE A 226 -3.20 -4.17 15.25
C PHE A 226 -2.05 -3.41 14.59
N TYR A 227 -1.98 -3.50 13.27
CA TYR A 227 -1.02 -2.78 12.44
C TYR A 227 -1.72 -2.21 11.20
N GLN A 228 -1.99 -0.91 11.18
CA GLN A 228 -2.55 -0.28 9.98
C GLN A 228 -1.48 -0.24 8.90
N ASN A 229 -1.60 -1.10 7.89
CA ASN A 229 -0.70 -1.19 6.74
C ASN A 229 -1.38 -1.98 5.61
N GLY A 230 -0.62 -2.36 4.59
CA GLY A 230 -1.11 -3.12 3.45
C GLY A 230 -0.35 -4.41 3.20
N THR A 231 -0.74 -5.09 2.14
CA THR A 231 -0.18 -6.39 1.75
C THR A 231 1.32 -6.35 1.49
N TRP A 232 1.86 -5.21 1.08
CA TRP A 232 3.32 -4.98 0.92
C TRP A 232 4.13 -5.11 2.22
N ALA A 233 3.48 -4.98 3.38
CA ALA A 233 4.16 -5.13 4.67
C ALA A 233 4.50 -6.60 4.98
N TYR A 234 3.85 -7.56 4.32
CA TYR A 234 3.99 -8.99 4.59
C TYR A 234 5.45 -9.45 4.57
N ASP A 235 6.22 -9.05 3.57
CA ASP A 235 7.64 -9.44 3.47
C ASP A 235 8.52 -8.93 4.62
N ASN A 236 8.09 -7.88 5.31
CA ASN A 236 8.80 -7.31 6.46
C ASN A 236 8.35 -7.89 7.81
N ILE A 237 7.18 -8.54 7.87
CA ILE A 237 6.58 -9.05 9.11
C ILE A 237 6.50 -10.57 9.16
N LYS A 238 6.62 -11.27 8.01
CA LYS A 238 6.65 -12.74 7.95
C LYS A 238 7.90 -13.32 8.59
N ASP A 239 7.87 -14.63 8.85
CA ASP A 239 9.00 -15.39 9.41
C ASP A 239 9.51 -14.85 10.77
N ASN A 240 8.61 -14.24 11.54
CA ASN A 240 8.87 -13.72 12.89
C ASN A 240 8.08 -14.53 13.95
N GLU A 241 7.89 -13.97 15.16
CA GLU A 241 7.14 -14.60 16.24
C GLU A 241 5.65 -14.78 15.93
N VAL A 242 5.09 -13.90 15.09
CA VAL A 242 3.72 -14.01 14.59
C VAL A 242 3.71 -14.95 13.39
N ALA A 243 3.05 -16.10 13.51
CA ALA A 243 2.92 -17.05 12.42
C ALA A 243 2.05 -16.50 11.27
N ASP A 244 2.32 -16.89 10.03
CA ASP A 244 1.60 -16.41 8.85
C ASP A 244 0.09 -16.71 8.93
N GLU A 245 -0.29 -17.89 9.43
CA GLU A 245 -1.69 -18.27 9.64
C GLU A 245 -2.42 -17.41 10.69
N ASP A 246 -1.65 -16.76 11.57
CA ASP A 246 -2.17 -15.85 12.60
C ASP A 246 -2.28 -14.40 12.12
N MET A 247 -1.94 -14.09 10.88
CA MET A 247 -2.17 -12.78 10.29
C MET A 247 -3.55 -12.70 9.64
N GLY A 248 -4.26 -11.60 9.88
CA GLY A 248 -5.53 -11.28 9.24
C GLY A 248 -5.62 -9.80 8.90
N MET A 249 -6.64 -9.40 8.16
CA MET A 249 -6.89 -7.99 7.85
C MET A 249 -8.33 -7.62 8.12
N LEU A 250 -8.53 -6.42 8.69
CA LEU A 250 -9.81 -5.76 8.87
C LEU A 250 -9.86 -4.50 7.99
N PRO A 251 -11.05 -4.08 7.54
CA PRO A 251 -11.22 -2.77 6.92
C PRO A 251 -10.86 -1.63 7.87
N ILE A 252 -10.60 -0.46 7.31
CA ILE A 252 -10.51 0.79 8.08
C ILE A 252 -11.92 1.33 8.23
N TYR A 253 -12.39 1.45 9.46
CA TYR A 253 -13.69 2.01 9.82
C TYR A 253 -13.52 3.45 10.32
N ILE A 254 -14.45 4.34 9.99
CA ILE A 254 -14.36 5.76 10.31
C ILE A 254 -15.57 6.32 11.09
N GLY A 255 -16.55 5.47 11.44
CA GLY A 255 -17.73 5.88 12.22
C GLY A 255 -18.81 6.52 11.37
N VAL A 256 -19.11 5.96 10.21
CA VAL A 256 -20.20 6.38 9.33
C VAL A 256 -21.27 5.29 9.21
N ASP A 257 -22.51 5.68 8.91
CA ASP A 257 -23.60 4.73 8.73
C ASP A 257 -23.33 3.80 7.54
N GLY A 258 -23.53 2.49 7.73
CA GLY A 258 -23.35 1.47 6.70
C GLY A 258 -21.89 1.03 6.50
N GLU A 259 -20.98 1.40 7.40
CA GLU A 259 -19.59 0.94 7.32
C GLU A 259 -19.40 -0.54 7.70
N GLU A 260 -20.42 -1.17 8.26
CA GLU A 260 -20.42 -2.61 8.55
C GLU A 260 -20.26 -3.48 7.29
N ASP A 261 -20.62 -2.94 6.14
CA ASP A 261 -20.42 -3.57 4.83
C ASP A 261 -19.12 -3.10 4.14
N GLN A 262 -18.27 -2.33 4.83
CA GLN A 262 -17.01 -1.82 4.30
C GLN A 262 -16.04 -2.95 4.02
N GLY A 263 -15.51 -2.98 2.79
CA GLY A 263 -14.40 -3.86 2.40
C GLY A 263 -13.03 -3.26 2.66
N LEU A 264 -12.00 -4.05 2.41
CA LEU A 264 -10.61 -3.57 2.38
C LEU A 264 -10.41 -2.56 1.24
N CYS A 265 -9.52 -1.61 1.44
CA CYS A 265 -9.13 -0.68 0.37
C CYS A 265 -8.21 -1.42 -0.61
N THR A 266 -8.69 -1.65 -1.83
CA THR A 266 -7.96 -2.41 -2.85
C THR A 266 -7.87 -1.60 -4.14
N GLY A 267 -6.70 -1.60 -4.76
CA GLY A 267 -6.47 -0.91 -6.03
C GLY A 267 -5.02 -0.94 -6.46
N SER A 268 -4.70 -0.15 -7.48
CA SER A 268 -3.35 0.01 -7.97
C SER A 268 -2.90 1.46 -7.80
N GLU A 269 -1.72 1.65 -7.23
CA GLU A 269 -1.05 2.93 -7.14
C GLU A 269 0.23 2.95 -7.97
N ASN A 270 0.82 1.79 -8.21
CA ASN A 270 2.13 1.65 -8.83
C ASN A 270 1.99 1.24 -10.31
N TYR A 271 2.49 2.11 -11.20
CA TYR A 271 2.37 1.93 -12.65
C TYR A 271 3.74 2.01 -13.31
N TRP A 272 4.01 1.07 -14.22
CA TRP A 272 5.14 1.14 -15.12
C TRP A 272 4.88 2.10 -16.28
N CYS A 273 5.79 3.02 -16.50
CA CYS A 273 5.81 3.95 -17.63
C CYS A 273 7.08 3.75 -18.44
N VAL A 274 6.96 3.73 -19.78
CA VAL A 274 8.10 3.66 -20.70
C VAL A 274 8.51 5.06 -21.10
N ASN A 275 9.81 5.37 -21.08
CA ASN A 275 10.32 6.70 -21.36
C ASN A 275 10.41 6.97 -22.87
N LYS A 276 9.54 7.86 -23.39
CA LYS A 276 9.54 8.26 -24.81
C LYS A 276 10.76 9.07 -25.24
N LYS A 277 11.60 9.52 -24.29
CA LYS A 277 12.83 10.27 -24.58
C LYS A 277 14.07 9.37 -24.71
N ALA A 278 13.93 8.07 -24.44
CA ALA A 278 14.96 7.09 -24.72
C ALA A 278 15.10 6.84 -26.24
N ASP A 279 16.18 6.21 -26.65
CA ASP A 279 16.36 5.81 -28.04
C ASP A 279 15.30 4.77 -28.46
N GLU A 280 14.84 4.84 -29.72
CA GLU A 280 13.77 3.95 -30.23
C GLU A 280 14.08 2.46 -30.04
N LYS A 281 15.36 2.06 -30.19
CA LYS A 281 15.79 0.69 -29.94
C LYS A 281 15.66 0.26 -28.47
N ASP A 282 15.88 1.20 -27.54
CA ASP A 282 15.80 0.94 -26.10
C ASP A 282 14.34 0.98 -25.61
N ILE A 283 13.49 1.80 -26.23
CA ILE A 283 12.04 1.74 -26.05
C ILE A 283 11.51 0.37 -26.47
N GLN A 284 11.90 -0.13 -27.67
CA GLN A 284 11.46 -1.44 -28.15
C GLN A 284 11.97 -2.57 -27.23
N ALA A 285 13.23 -2.53 -26.82
CA ALA A 285 13.78 -3.51 -25.87
C ALA A 285 13.05 -3.52 -24.53
N THR A 286 12.61 -2.33 -24.05
CA THR A 286 11.81 -2.19 -22.84
C THR A 286 10.41 -2.79 -23.00
N LEU A 287 9.76 -2.58 -24.14
CA LEU A 287 8.47 -3.20 -24.45
C LEU A 287 8.57 -4.73 -24.55
N ASP A 288 9.66 -5.23 -25.15
CA ASP A 288 9.94 -6.68 -25.24
C ASP A 288 10.19 -7.27 -23.85
N PHE A 289 10.94 -6.57 -22.98
CA PHE A 289 11.14 -6.96 -21.59
C PHE A 289 9.80 -7.03 -20.82
N LEU A 290 8.98 -5.98 -20.89
CA LEU A 290 7.67 -5.96 -20.23
C LEU A 290 6.75 -7.09 -20.75
N SER A 291 6.75 -7.32 -22.08
CA SER A 291 5.98 -8.41 -22.67
C SER A 291 6.45 -9.78 -22.16
N TRP A 292 7.77 -9.98 -22.05
CA TRP A 292 8.34 -11.20 -21.47
C TRP A 292 7.92 -11.39 -20.01
N VAL A 293 8.00 -10.33 -19.20
CA VAL A 293 7.62 -10.36 -17.77
C VAL A 293 6.18 -10.83 -17.58
N ILE A 294 5.24 -10.42 -18.44
CA ILE A 294 3.82 -10.75 -18.29
C ILE A 294 3.38 -12.01 -19.05
N THR A 295 4.20 -12.53 -19.97
CA THR A 295 3.81 -13.66 -20.83
C THR A 295 4.63 -14.93 -20.65
N SER A 296 5.91 -14.83 -20.22
CA SER A 296 6.74 -16.00 -19.94
C SER A 296 6.33 -16.69 -18.64
N ASP A 297 6.65 -17.97 -18.50
CA ASP A 297 6.42 -18.71 -17.26
C ASP A 297 7.29 -18.16 -16.13
N GLU A 298 8.55 -17.85 -16.41
CA GLU A 298 9.52 -17.26 -15.48
C GLU A 298 9.10 -15.88 -14.99
N GLY A 299 8.61 -15.02 -15.89
CA GLY A 299 8.11 -13.69 -15.55
C GLY A 299 6.88 -13.75 -14.65
N ARG A 300 5.92 -14.59 -15.01
CA ARG A 300 4.70 -14.81 -14.24
C ARG A 300 4.97 -15.39 -12.85
N GLU A 301 5.86 -16.39 -12.77
CA GLU A 301 6.25 -17.00 -11.50
C GLU A 301 6.90 -15.95 -10.59
N SER A 302 7.83 -15.15 -11.10
CA SER A 302 8.49 -14.11 -10.32
C SER A 302 7.51 -13.03 -9.84
N ILE A 303 6.59 -12.56 -10.71
CA ILE A 303 5.55 -11.60 -10.29
C ILE A 303 4.67 -12.20 -9.19
N SER A 304 4.24 -13.47 -9.34
CA SER A 304 3.36 -14.09 -8.36
C SER A 304 4.03 -14.33 -7.02
N GLN A 305 5.35 -14.55 -7.00
CA GLN A 305 6.11 -14.82 -5.77
C GLN A 305 6.61 -13.55 -5.08
N GLU A 306 7.00 -12.51 -5.83
CA GLU A 306 7.69 -11.35 -5.30
C GLU A 306 6.82 -10.07 -5.26
N ILE A 307 5.96 -9.88 -6.26
CA ILE A 307 5.14 -8.66 -6.40
C ILE A 307 3.68 -8.91 -5.98
N GLY A 308 3.19 -10.13 -6.12
CA GLY A 308 1.78 -10.47 -6.08
C GLY A 308 1.31 -11.31 -4.91
N ARG A 309 1.99 -11.33 -3.77
CA ARG A 309 1.49 -12.05 -2.58
C ARG A 309 0.32 -11.35 -1.86
N ALA A 310 -0.44 -10.56 -2.55
CA ALA A 310 -1.79 -10.19 -2.15
C ALA A 310 -2.74 -11.37 -2.39
N HIS A 311 -2.47 -12.51 -1.77
CA HIS A 311 -3.42 -13.60 -1.73
C HIS A 311 -4.31 -13.40 -0.50
N VAL A 312 -5.43 -12.81 -0.74
CA VAL A 312 -6.56 -12.93 0.18
C VAL A 312 -7.40 -14.11 -0.25
#